data_cdbcc3052d905915ab0a334cf4de50f5
#
_entry.id   cdbcc3052d905915ab0a334cf4de50f5
#
_cell.length_a   1.000
_cell.length_b   1.000
_cell.length_c   1.000
_cell.angle_alpha   90.00
_cell.angle_beta   90.00
_cell.angle_gamma   90.00
#
_symmetry.space_group_name_H-M   'P 1'
#
loop_
_entity.id
_entity.type
_entity.pdbx_description
1 polymer ?
#
loop_
_entity_poly.entity_id
_entity_poly.type
_entity_poly.pdbx_seq_one_letter_code
_entity_poly.pdbx_strand_id
1 'polypeptide(L)' 'MYKFIVYRDKNGKWRWSMQTSNGRIIADSGEGYVYKNSCIKSIKILKENICKAEVVKVDPK' A
#
# COMPACT_ATOMS: atom_id res chain seq x y z
N MET A 1 16.43 -3.05 -1.03
CA MET A 1 15.52 -2.23 -1.83
C MET A 1 14.08 -2.61 -1.55
N TYR A 2 13.22 -1.64 -1.40
CA TYR A 2 11.80 -1.86 -1.13
C TYR A 2 11.03 -1.81 -2.44
N LYS A 3 9.92 -2.55 -2.50
CA LYS A 3 9.13 -2.56 -3.72
C LYS A 3 7.65 -2.70 -3.39
N PHE A 4 6.83 -2.19 -4.29
CA PHE A 4 5.39 -2.40 -4.25
C PHE A 4 5.04 -3.56 -5.16
N ILE A 5 4.25 -4.50 -4.65
CA ILE A 5 3.74 -5.60 -5.44
C ILE A 5 2.26 -5.34 -5.68
N VAL A 6 1.87 -5.29 -6.95
CA VAL A 6 0.47 -5.10 -7.33
C VAL A 6 -0.08 -6.45 -7.75
N TYR A 7 -1.18 -6.86 -7.16
CA TYR A 7 -1.73 -8.18 -7.41
C TYR A 7 -3.26 -8.16 -7.32
N ARG A 8 -3.90 -9.19 -7.85
CA ARG A 8 -5.34 -9.37 -7.69
C ARG A 8 -5.59 -10.35 -6.58
N ASP A 9 -6.54 -10.03 -5.71
CA ASP A 9 -6.91 -10.94 -4.64
C ASP A 9 -7.95 -11.95 -5.16
N LYS A 10 -8.37 -12.84 -4.29
CA LYS A 10 -9.29 -13.91 -4.69
C LYS A 10 -10.70 -13.39 -4.98
N ASN A 11 -10.99 -12.15 -4.61
CA ASN A 11 -12.26 -11.51 -4.93
C ASN A 11 -12.20 -10.73 -6.24
N GLY A 12 -11.06 -10.80 -6.95
CA GLY A 12 -10.89 -10.10 -8.20
C GLY A 12 -10.56 -8.63 -8.08
N LYS A 13 -10.23 -8.19 -6.88
CA LYS A 13 -9.88 -6.80 -6.65
C LYS A 13 -8.37 -6.62 -6.71
N TRP A 14 -7.94 -5.44 -7.11
CA TRP A 14 -6.52 -5.11 -7.16
C TRP A 14 -6.07 -4.60 -5.81
N ARG A 15 -4.88 -5.08 -5.39
CA ARG A 15 -4.29 -4.68 -4.12
C ARG A 15 -2.81 -4.47 -4.31
N TRP A 16 -2.19 -3.78 -3.36
CA TRP A 16 -0.74 -3.69 -3.35
C TRP A 16 -0.22 -4.02 -1.95
N SER A 17 0.99 -4.54 -1.92
CA SER A 17 1.75 -4.68 -0.69
C SER A 17 3.12 -4.07 -0.90
N MET A 18 3.70 -3.55 0.18
CA MET A 18 5.05 -3.00 0.15
C MET A 18 5.97 -3.96 0.89
N GLN A 19 7.01 -4.38 0.21
CA GLN A 19 7.91 -5.40 0.73
C GLN A 19 9.33 -4.90 0.82
N THR A 20 10.04 -5.40 1.84
CA THR A 20 11.47 -5.16 1.99
C THR A 20 12.23 -6.05 1.02
N SER A 21 13.56 -5.84 0.94
CA SER A 21 14.38 -6.62 0.02
C SER A 21 14.41 -8.10 0.35
N ASN A 22 14.14 -8.49 1.58
CA ASN A 22 14.07 -9.90 1.94
C ASN A 22 12.64 -10.47 1.95
N GLY A 23 11.72 -9.75 1.32
CA GLY A 23 10.37 -10.27 1.09
C GLY A 23 9.37 -10.06 2.22
N ARG A 24 9.74 -9.29 3.22
CA ARG A 24 8.86 -9.04 4.35
C ARG A 24 7.86 -7.95 4.01
N ILE A 25 6.58 -8.21 4.27
CA ILE A 25 5.53 -7.23 4.01
C ILE A 25 5.45 -6.26 5.18
N ILE A 26 5.60 -4.98 4.89
CA ILE A 26 5.57 -3.94 5.92
C ILE A 26 4.37 -3.02 5.79
N ALA A 27 3.65 -3.08 4.67
CA ALA A 27 2.45 -2.27 4.47
C ALA A 27 1.64 -2.88 3.35
N ASP A 28 0.33 -2.61 3.35
CA ASP A 28 -0.51 -3.03 2.24
C ASP A 28 -1.62 -2.01 2.03
N SER A 29 -2.38 -2.18 0.95
CA SER A 29 -3.39 -1.21 0.57
C SER A 29 -4.59 -1.18 1.52
N GLY A 30 -4.84 -2.29 2.20
CA GLY A 30 -5.98 -2.36 3.11
C GLY A 30 -7.33 -2.45 2.44
N GLU A 31 -7.42 -2.10 1.17
CA GLU A 31 -8.67 -2.20 0.43
C GLU A 31 -8.41 -2.75 -0.97
N GLY A 32 -9.47 -3.29 -1.58
CA GLY A 32 -9.38 -3.79 -2.93
C GLY A 32 -9.93 -2.77 -3.91
N TYR A 33 -9.21 -2.55 -4.99
CA TYR A 33 -9.63 -1.62 -6.04
C TYR A 33 -10.21 -2.39 -7.20
N VAL A 34 -11.32 -1.88 -7.75
CA VAL A 34 -11.97 -2.51 -8.90
C VAL A 34 -11.06 -2.42 -10.12
N TYR A 35 -10.40 -1.29 -10.29
CA TYR A 35 -9.54 -1.06 -11.45
C TYR A 35 -8.09 -1.02 -11.06
N LYS A 36 -7.26 -1.65 -11.90
CA LYS A 36 -5.82 -1.66 -11.70
C LYS A 36 -5.24 -0.25 -11.63
N ASN A 37 -5.74 0.65 -12.49
CA ASN A 37 -5.24 2.01 -12.51
C ASN A 37 -5.49 2.76 -11.20
N SER A 38 -6.61 2.47 -10.55
CA SER A 38 -6.91 3.07 -9.25
C SER A 38 -5.91 2.62 -8.19
N CYS A 39 -5.57 1.34 -8.23
CA CYS A 39 -4.59 0.78 -7.32
C CYS A 39 -3.21 1.42 -7.52
N ILE A 40 -2.79 1.52 -8.77
CA ILE A 40 -1.48 2.13 -9.09
C ILE A 40 -1.46 3.60 -8.72
N LYS A 41 -2.59 4.29 -8.93
CA LYS A 41 -2.69 5.71 -8.56
C LYS A 41 -2.54 5.89 -7.05
N SER A 42 -3.06 4.97 -6.25
CA SER A 42 -2.92 5.06 -4.80
C SER A 42 -1.45 4.93 -4.38
N ILE A 43 -0.70 4.07 -5.08
CA ILE A 43 0.74 3.95 -4.82
C ILE A 43 1.45 5.25 -5.15
N LYS A 44 1.08 5.88 -6.26
CA LYS A 44 1.70 7.13 -6.68
C LYS A 44 1.46 8.22 -5.64
N ILE A 45 0.24 8.33 -5.14
CA ILE A 45 -0.10 9.32 -4.11
C ILE A 45 0.72 9.05 -2.85
N LEU A 46 0.85 7.79 -2.47
CA LEU A 46 1.62 7.41 -1.30
C LEU A 46 3.08 7.82 -1.47
N LYS A 47 3.67 7.52 -2.62
CA LYS A 47 5.07 7.84 -2.88
C LYS A 47 5.34 9.34 -2.84
N GLU A 48 4.36 10.14 -3.25
CA GLU A 48 4.52 11.59 -3.26
C GLU A 48 4.38 12.23 -1.90
N ASN A 49 3.75 11.55 -0.95
CA ASN A 49 3.38 12.16 0.32
C ASN A 49 3.94 11.49 1.55
N ILE A 50 4.53 10.30 1.41
CA ILE A 50 4.87 9.51 2.59
C ILE A 50 5.89 10.19 3.49
N CYS A 51 6.86 10.89 2.93
CA CYS A 51 7.88 11.54 3.75
C CYS A 51 7.37 12.79 4.43
N LYS A 52 6.21 13.30 4.01
CA LYS A 52 5.57 14.45 4.64
C LYS A 52 4.52 14.01 5.66
N ALA A 53 4.23 12.73 5.71
CA ALA A 53 3.15 12.24 6.56
C ALA A 53 3.54 12.34 8.02
N GLU A 54 2.62 12.85 8.80
CA GLU A 54 2.79 13.07 10.22
C GLU A 54 2.54 11.77 10.98
N VAL A 55 3.32 11.53 12.01
CA VAL A 55 3.07 10.39 12.89
C VAL A 55 2.18 10.86 14.03
N VAL A 56 0.98 10.34 14.09
CA VAL A 56 0.02 10.71 15.12
C VAL A 56 -0.13 9.52 16.06
N LYS A 57 0.12 9.75 17.34
CA LYS A 57 -0.04 8.72 18.35
C LYS A 57 -1.42 8.88 18.99
N VAL A 58 -2.16 7.79 19.03
CA VAL A 58 -3.48 7.77 19.62
C VAL A 58 -3.40 6.86 20.84
N ASP A 59 -3.62 7.44 22.02
CA ASP A 59 -3.58 6.68 23.25
C ASP A 59 -4.81 5.81 23.36
N PRO A 60 -4.64 4.51 23.59
CA PRO A 60 -5.80 3.67 23.85
C PRO A 60 -6.35 3.98 25.24
N LYS A 61 -7.63 3.82 25.39
CA LYS A 61 -8.26 4.09 26.68
C LYS A 61 -8.43 2.85 27.52
#